data_eae33ea5bd24e620b86aa3caba97ac1d
#
_entry.id   eae33ea5bd24e620b86aa3caba97ac1d
#
_cell.length_a   1.000
_cell.length_b   1.000
_cell.length_c   1.000
_cell.angle_alpha   90.00
_cell.angle_beta   90.00
_cell.angle_gamma   90.00
#
_symmetry.space_group_name_H-M   'P 1'
#
loop_
_entity.id
_entity.type
_entity.pdbx_description
1 polymer ?
#
loop_
_entity_poly.entity_id
_entity_poly.type
_entity_poly.pdbx_seq_one_letter_code
_entity_poly.pdbx_strand_id
1 'polypeptide(L)'
;MSDAQDDHAPDGWIRQDAERTRRAIRLPRDDDDKYTRGVLGVRTGSDRYPGAAVLGVEAAARTGVGMIRYLGPAGASASVLARRPEVVTADGRVQAWLVGSGMDQAHRDDAATDAITAALRQGLPAVVDAGALDLVGRATGPVVVTPHFRELSRLLDGAGIEASAEQIAADAPGWAERAAQELGVCVLLKGATTYVVGGGTRIAVRAGTPWLATAGSGDVLGGVLGSLVAGASARIPDAADPLAVLADVAAAAAWLHGRAGDIASGGGPITALDVAEAMPRAVREALEGSGA
;
A
#
# COMPACT_ATOMS: atom_id res chain seq x y z
N MET A 1 32.81 9.87 0.26
CA MET A 1 32.88 8.87 1.35
C MET A 1 31.47 8.35 1.49
N SER A 2 31.23 7.17 0.94
CA SER A 2 29.91 6.49 1.01
C SER A 2 29.84 5.87 2.40
N ASP A 3 29.01 6.46 3.28
CA ASP A 3 28.55 5.75 4.47
C ASP A 3 27.80 4.51 3.98
N ALA A 4 28.42 3.35 4.11
CA ALA A 4 27.74 2.08 4.09
C ALA A 4 26.81 2.07 5.32
N GLN A 5 25.64 2.69 5.19
CA GLN A 5 24.55 2.51 6.15
C GLN A 5 24.25 1.02 6.22
N ASP A 6 24.41 0.48 7.41
CA ASP A 6 24.21 -0.92 7.76
C ASP A 6 22.95 -1.49 7.06
N ASP A 7 23.18 -2.35 6.08
CA ASP A 7 22.17 -3.01 5.26
C ASP A 7 21.64 -4.28 5.99
N HIS A 8 21.58 -4.21 7.33
CA HIS A 8 21.18 -5.33 8.18
C HIS A 8 19.70 -5.23 8.58
N ALA A 9 18.93 -6.23 8.18
CA ALA A 9 17.64 -6.47 8.81
C ALA A 9 17.87 -6.82 10.29
N PRO A 10 16.98 -6.41 11.21
CA PRO A 10 17.08 -6.82 12.61
C PRO A 10 17.08 -8.35 12.75
N ASP A 11 17.67 -8.87 13.85
CA ASP A 11 17.74 -10.31 14.08
C ASP A 11 16.35 -10.95 14.03
N GLY A 12 16.23 -12.03 13.28
CA GLY A 12 14.99 -12.76 13.07
C GLY A 12 14.00 -12.11 12.08
N TRP A 13 14.39 -11.01 11.42
CA TRP A 13 13.63 -10.40 10.34
C TRP A 13 14.04 -10.93 8.97
N ILE A 14 13.07 -11.13 8.12
CA ILE A 14 13.29 -11.49 6.72
C ILE A 14 13.65 -10.22 5.94
N ARG A 15 14.71 -10.26 5.13
CA ARG A 15 15.01 -9.21 4.18
C ARG A 15 14.21 -9.42 2.90
N GLN A 16 13.54 -8.38 2.42
CA GLN A 16 12.86 -8.39 1.13
C GLN A 16 13.86 -8.22 -0.02
N ASP A 17 13.65 -8.99 -1.07
CA ASP A 17 14.44 -8.98 -2.30
C ASP A 17 13.58 -9.15 -3.56
N ALA A 18 14.21 -9.16 -4.74
CA ALA A 18 13.54 -9.32 -6.02
C ALA A 18 12.84 -10.69 -6.15
N GLU A 19 13.48 -11.76 -5.66
CA GLU A 19 12.92 -13.11 -5.75
C GLU A 19 11.64 -13.26 -4.92
N ARG A 20 11.65 -12.77 -3.68
CA ARG A 20 10.46 -12.73 -2.83
C ARG A 20 9.37 -11.84 -3.43
N THR A 21 9.75 -10.69 -3.99
CA THR A 21 8.83 -9.77 -4.68
C THR A 21 8.17 -10.46 -5.86
N ARG A 22 8.94 -11.18 -6.69
CA ARG A 22 8.41 -11.96 -7.82
C ARG A 22 7.34 -12.97 -7.40
N ARG A 23 7.52 -13.66 -6.27
CA ARG A 23 6.55 -14.65 -5.75
C ARG A 23 5.22 -14.02 -5.32
N ALA A 24 5.25 -12.76 -4.89
CA ALA A 24 4.05 -12.02 -4.52
C ALA A 24 3.25 -11.51 -5.74
N ILE A 25 3.91 -11.30 -6.88
CA ILE A 25 3.28 -10.83 -8.11
C ILE A 25 2.51 -11.98 -8.77
N ARG A 26 1.22 -11.76 -9.04
CA ARG A 26 0.43 -12.68 -9.86
C ARG A 26 0.75 -12.48 -11.33
N LEU A 27 1.33 -13.48 -11.95
CA LEU A 27 1.58 -13.46 -13.39
C LEU A 27 0.28 -13.69 -14.16
N PRO A 28 0.03 -12.95 -15.26
CA PRO A 28 -1.09 -13.21 -16.16
C PRO A 28 -0.93 -14.56 -16.87
N ARG A 29 -2.05 -15.19 -17.18
CA ARG A 29 -2.16 -16.43 -17.96
C ARG A 29 -2.96 -16.17 -19.23
N ASP A 30 -2.86 -17.06 -20.20
CA ASP A 30 -3.56 -16.91 -21.49
C ASP A 30 -5.08 -16.94 -21.36
N ASP A 31 -5.60 -17.61 -20.31
CA ASP A 31 -7.02 -17.75 -19.99
C ASP A 31 -7.55 -16.70 -19.01
N ASP A 32 -6.72 -15.74 -18.61
CA ASP A 32 -7.15 -14.69 -17.66
C ASP A 32 -8.06 -13.65 -18.31
N ASP A 33 -9.01 -13.20 -17.51
CA ASP A 33 -9.79 -11.99 -17.75
C ASP A 33 -9.49 -10.90 -16.70
N LYS A 34 -10.16 -9.76 -16.83
CA LYS A 34 -9.98 -8.64 -15.88
C LYS A 34 -10.34 -8.98 -14.44
N TYR A 35 -11.24 -9.96 -14.22
CA TYR A 35 -11.68 -10.36 -12.88
C TYR A 35 -10.70 -11.36 -12.26
N THR A 36 -10.18 -12.27 -13.03
CA THR A 36 -9.17 -13.23 -12.56
C THR A 36 -7.83 -12.56 -12.24
N ARG A 37 -7.52 -11.45 -12.92
CA ARG A 37 -6.35 -10.60 -12.62
C ARG A 37 -6.53 -9.69 -11.41
N GLY A 38 -7.75 -9.56 -10.89
CA GLY A 38 -8.08 -8.76 -9.72
C GLY A 38 -8.78 -7.44 -10.06
N VAL A 39 -9.79 -7.09 -9.27
CA VAL A 39 -10.52 -5.82 -9.35
C VAL A 39 -10.31 -5.04 -8.06
N LEU A 40 -9.65 -3.89 -8.16
CA LEU A 40 -9.41 -3.00 -7.04
C LEU A 40 -10.51 -1.94 -6.95
N GLY A 41 -11.21 -1.90 -5.82
CA GLY A 41 -12.05 -0.77 -5.42
C GLY A 41 -11.21 0.31 -4.76
N VAL A 42 -11.38 1.56 -5.17
CA VAL A 42 -10.57 2.68 -4.67
C VAL A 42 -11.50 3.78 -4.14
N ARG A 43 -11.33 4.14 -2.87
CA ARG A 43 -11.96 5.28 -2.20
C ARG A 43 -10.89 6.16 -1.58
N THR A 44 -10.24 6.97 -2.41
CA THR A 44 -9.12 7.86 -2.06
C THR A 44 -9.36 9.25 -2.65
N GLY A 45 -8.58 10.21 -2.20
CA GLY A 45 -8.73 11.59 -2.60
C GLY A 45 -9.91 12.29 -1.92
N SER A 46 -9.85 13.59 -1.96
CA SER A 46 -10.89 14.50 -1.47
C SER A 46 -10.89 15.74 -2.36
N ASP A 47 -11.85 16.65 -2.16
CA ASP A 47 -11.85 17.93 -2.89
C ASP A 47 -10.60 18.77 -2.57
N ARG A 48 -9.99 18.56 -1.39
CA ARG A 48 -8.72 19.22 -1.01
C ARG A 48 -7.48 18.55 -1.61
N TYR A 49 -7.53 17.23 -1.82
CA TYR A 49 -6.40 16.41 -2.27
C TYR A 49 -6.80 15.47 -3.42
N PRO A 50 -7.32 16.00 -4.54
CA PRO A 50 -7.77 15.16 -5.67
C PRO A 50 -6.60 14.43 -6.33
N GLY A 51 -5.38 14.98 -6.25
CA GLY A 51 -4.17 14.38 -6.80
C GLY A 51 -3.80 13.03 -6.20
N ALA A 52 -4.11 12.78 -4.92
CA ALA A 52 -3.87 11.51 -4.27
C ALA A 52 -4.61 10.36 -4.97
N ALA A 53 -5.86 10.60 -5.41
CA ALA A 53 -6.62 9.64 -6.20
C ALA A 53 -5.94 9.34 -7.54
N VAL A 54 -5.46 10.37 -8.24
CA VAL A 54 -4.78 10.21 -9.53
C VAL A 54 -3.50 9.39 -9.37
N LEU A 55 -2.66 9.72 -8.37
CA LEU A 55 -1.40 9.04 -8.10
C LEU A 55 -1.61 7.57 -7.73
N GLY A 56 -2.54 7.27 -6.82
CA GLY A 56 -2.84 5.91 -6.40
C GLY A 56 -3.41 5.07 -7.55
N VAL A 57 -4.34 5.62 -8.33
CA VAL A 57 -4.92 4.93 -9.50
C VAL A 57 -3.87 4.72 -10.59
N GLU A 58 -3.03 5.74 -10.88
CA GLU A 58 -1.92 5.62 -11.84
C GLU A 58 -0.98 4.47 -11.45
N ALA A 59 -0.54 4.45 -10.19
CA ALA A 59 0.34 3.43 -9.66
C ALA A 59 -0.30 2.04 -9.72
N ALA A 60 -1.56 1.90 -9.32
CA ALA A 60 -2.27 0.62 -9.36
C ALA A 60 -2.39 0.08 -10.78
N ALA A 61 -2.77 0.91 -11.75
CA ALA A 61 -2.87 0.53 -13.16
C ALA A 61 -1.54 0.04 -13.72
N ARG A 62 -0.45 0.75 -13.39
CA ARG A 62 0.91 0.43 -13.87
C ARG A 62 1.55 -0.76 -13.15
N THR A 63 1.03 -1.16 -12.00
CA THR A 63 1.44 -2.38 -11.29
C THR A 63 0.79 -3.64 -11.89
N GLY A 64 -0.32 -3.49 -12.64
CA GLY A 64 -0.86 -4.56 -13.46
C GLY A 64 -2.17 -5.18 -12.95
N VAL A 65 -2.93 -4.49 -12.12
CA VAL A 65 -4.29 -4.91 -11.73
C VAL A 65 -5.21 -5.05 -12.96
N GLY A 66 -6.13 -6.01 -12.92
CA GLY A 66 -7.02 -6.28 -14.05
C GLY A 66 -8.05 -5.19 -14.32
N MET A 67 -8.56 -4.54 -13.25
CA MET A 67 -9.53 -3.44 -13.36
C MET A 67 -9.48 -2.57 -12.09
N ILE A 68 -9.73 -1.28 -12.24
CA ILE A 68 -9.90 -0.34 -11.13
C ILE A 68 -11.32 0.21 -11.15
N ARG A 69 -12.00 0.17 -10.00
CA ARG A 69 -13.22 0.92 -9.75
C ARG A 69 -12.93 2.07 -8.80
N TYR A 70 -12.91 3.27 -9.33
CA TYR A 70 -12.72 4.47 -8.53
C TYR A 70 -14.08 5.02 -8.09
N LEU A 71 -14.32 5.06 -6.78
CA LEU A 71 -15.60 5.41 -6.16
C LEU A 71 -15.43 6.56 -5.15
N GLY A 72 -14.65 7.56 -5.52
CA GLY A 72 -14.40 8.77 -4.74
C GLY A 72 -15.23 9.98 -5.19
N PRO A 73 -14.91 11.19 -4.68
CA PRO A 73 -15.61 12.43 -5.01
C PRO A 73 -15.61 12.74 -6.51
N ALA A 74 -16.65 13.46 -7.00
CA ALA A 74 -16.82 13.75 -8.41
C ALA A 74 -15.65 14.52 -9.03
N GLY A 75 -15.07 15.51 -8.31
CA GLY A 75 -13.91 16.26 -8.78
C GLY A 75 -12.66 15.38 -8.96
N ALA A 76 -12.40 14.50 -8.02
CA ALA A 76 -11.31 13.53 -8.11
C ALA A 76 -11.58 12.48 -9.21
N SER A 77 -12.85 12.03 -9.38
CA SER A 77 -13.25 11.12 -10.47
C SER A 77 -12.97 11.71 -11.84
N ALA A 78 -13.28 12.99 -12.07
CA ALA A 78 -12.98 13.66 -13.32
C ALA A 78 -11.47 13.70 -13.61
N SER A 79 -10.65 13.99 -12.60
CA SER A 79 -9.18 14.01 -12.70
C SER A 79 -8.61 12.63 -13.00
N VAL A 80 -9.13 11.58 -12.33
CA VAL A 80 -8.76 10.18 -12.59
C VAL A 80 -9.10 9.78 -14.03
N LEU A 81 -10.32 10.04 -14.50
CA LEU A 81 -10.74 9.70 -15.87
C LEU A 81 -9.96 10.48 -16.93
N ALA A 82 -9.58 11.72 -16.67
CA ALA A 82 -8.73 12.51 -17.57
C ALA A 82 -7.33 11.88 -17.75
N ARG A 83 -6.81 11.23 -16.71
CA ARG A 83 -5.51 10.54 -16.73
C ARG A 83 -5.62 9.08 -17.17
N ARG A 84 -6.69 8.37 -16.76
CA ARG A 84 -6.90 6.92 -16.94
C ARG A 84 -8.35 6.64 -17.37
N PRO A 85 -8.64 6.81 -18.68
CA PRO A 85 -10.01 6.62 -19.21
C PRO A 85 -10.52 5.18 -19.08
N GLU A 86 -9.64 4.19 -18.87
CA GLU A 86 -10.00 2.80 -18.64
C GLU A 86 -10.57 2.51 -17.24
N VAL A 87 -10.53 3.48 -16.32
CA VAL A 87 -11.06 3.32 -14.95
C VAL A 87 -12.59 3.39 -14.97
N VAL A 88 -13.21 2.51 -14.20
CA VAL A 88 -14.66 2.46 -14.05
C VAL A 88 -15.08 3.25 -12.81
N THR A 89 -16.03 4.19 -12.95
CA THR A 89 -16.55 5.02 -11.84
C THR A 89 -17.93 4.56 -11.35
N ALA A 90 -18.41 3.42 -11.81
CA ALA A 90 -19.68 2.83 -11.38
C ALA A 90 -19.44 1.74 -10.32
N ASP A 91 -20.39 1.60 -9.40
CA ASP A 91 -20.43 0.52 -8.43
C ASP A 91 -20.41 -0.86 -9.11
N GLY A 92 -19.94 -1.86 -8.39
CA GLY A 92 -19.90 -3.23 -8.85
C GLY A 92 -18.92 -4.08 -8.05
N ARG A 93 -18.77 -5.33 -8.45
CA ARG A 93 -17.90 -6.29 -7.78
C ARG A 93 -16.47 -5.80 -7.75
N VAL A 94 -15.86 -5.85 -6.58
CA VAL A 94 -14.41 -5.69 -6.33
C VAL A 94 -13.90 -6.90 -5.57
N GLN A 95 -12.57 -7.03 -5.47
CA GLN A 95 -11.92 -8.14 -4.80
C GLN A 95 -10.96 -7.68 -3.71
N ALA A 96 -10.62 -6.40 -3.71
CA ALA A 96 -9.88 -5.73 -2.64
C ALA A 96 -10.23 -4.25 -2.62
N TRP A 97 -9.95 -3.59 -1.50
CA TRP A 97 -10.15 -2.16 -1.33
C TRP A 97 -8.84 -1.43 -1.04
N LEU A 98 -8.71 -0.23 -1.61
CA LEU A 98 -7.77 0.81 -1.18
C LEU A 98 -8.58 2.01 -0.70
N VAL A 99 -8.38 2.42 0.56
CA VAL A 99 -9.15 3.50 1.16
C VAL A 99 -8.26 4.46 1.95
N GLY A 100 -8.61 5.76 1.93
CA GLY A 100 -8.13 6.77 2.88
C GLY A 100 -7.01 7.68 2.40
N SER A 101 -6.16 7.29 1.43
CA SER A 101 -5.13 8.16 0.87
C SER A 101 -5.73 9.48 0.36
N GLY A 102 -5.07 10.60 0.62
CA GLY A 102 -5.58 11.93 0.24
C GLY A 102 -6.84 12.38 0.99
N MET A 103 -7.10 11.80 2.14
CA MET A 103 -8.15 12.21 3.07
C MET A 103 -7.53 12.70 4.38
N ASP A 104 -8.28 13.54 5.08
CA ASP A 104 -7.97 14.00 6.42
C ASP A 104 -9.15 13.65 7.34
N GLN A 105 -8.89 12.89 8.38
CA GLN A 105 -9.91 12.48 9.36
C GLN A 105 -10.72 13.68 9.88
N ALA A 106 -10.06 14.82 10.15
CA ALA A 106 -10.71 16.01 10.68
C ALA A 106 -11.65 16.72 9.68
N HIS A 107 -11.52 16.41 8.39
CA HIS A 107 -12.29 17.04 7.31
C HIS A 107 -13.09 16.02 6.48
N ARG A 108 -13.09 14.75 6.88
CA ARG A 108 -13.88 13.71 6.23
C ARG A 108 -15.33 13.82 6.71
N ASP A 109 -16.26 13.99 5.77
CA ASP A 109 -17.69 14.05 6.07
C ASP A 109 -18.29 12.68 6.40
N ASP A 110 -19.53 12.67 6.88
CA ASP A 110 -20.23 11.45 7.26
C ASP A 110 -20.45 10.53 6.06
N ALA A 111 -20.73 11.08 4.88
CA ALA A 111 -20.97 10.31 3.66
C ALA A 111 -19.71 9.53 3.23
N ALA A 112 -18.54 10.16 3.28
CA ALA A 112 -17.27 9.50 3.01
C ALA A 112 -16.94 8.46 4.09
N THR A 113 -17.22 8.75 5.37
CA THR A 113 -17.05 7.81 6.49
C THR A 113 -17.91 6.58 6.32
N ASP A 114 -19.19 6.75 5.99
CA ASP A 114 -20.14 5.66 5.74
C ASP A 114 -19.74 4.82 4.53
N ALA A 115 -19.31 5.47 3.46
CA ALA A 115 -18.88 4.79 2.24
C ALA A 115 -17.63 3.93 2.46
N ILE A 116 -16.64 4.43 3.21
CA ILE A 116 -15.44 3.66 3.59
C ILE A 116 -15.83 2.51 4.53
N THR A 117 -16.67 2.79 5.54
CA THR A 117 -17.13 1.76 6.48
C THR A 117 -17.88 0.64 5.75
N ALA A 118 -18.74 0.98 4.79
CA ALA A 118 -19.45 0.00 3.96
C ALA A 118 -18.47 -0.86 3.13
N ALA A 119 -17.41 -0.27 2.59
CA ALA A 119 -16.36 -1.00 1.88
C ALA A 119 -15.62 -1.99 2.81
N LEU A 120 -15.20 -1.53 3.99
CA LEU A 120 -14.48 -2.35 4.98
C LEU A 120 -15.33 -3.51 5.55
N ARG A 121 -16.65 -3.36 5.58
CA ARG A 121 -17.59 -4.40 6.05
C ARG A 121 -17.91 -5.48 5.02
N GLN A 122 -17.36 -5.42 3.81
CA GLN A 122 -17.60 -6.46 2.80
C GLN A 122 -16.81 -7.75 3.05
N GLY A 123 -15.96 -7.82 4.05
CA GLY A 123 -15.12 -9.01 4.34
C GLY A 123 -13.98 -9.23 3.34
N LEU A 124 -13.73 -8.26 2.47
CA LEU A 124 -12.67 -8.33 1.47
C LEU A 124 -11.35 -7.80 2.05
N PRO A 125 -10.19 -8.23 1.49
CA PRO A 125 -8.91 -7.65 1.86
C PRO A 125 -8.89 -6.15 1.60
N ALA A 126 -8.32 -5.37 2.53
CA ALA A 126 -8.28 -3.92 2.42
C ALA A 126 -6.92 -3.32 2.76
N VAL A 127 -6.51 -2.33 1.96
CA VAL A 127 -5.42 -1.41 2.25
C VAL A 127 -6.03 -0.15 2.84
N VAL A 128 -5.64 0.18 4.08
CA VAL A 128 -6.15 1.34 4.81
C VAL A 128 -4.99 2.29 5.09
N ASP A 129 -5.07 3.50 4.55
CA ASP A 129 -4.00 4.51 4.61
C ASP A 129 -4.53 5.85 5.13
N ALA A 130 -3.64 6.66 5.63
CA ALA A 130 -3.83 8.07 5.96
C ALA A 130 -5.15 8.36 6.71
N GLY A 131 -6.05 9.11 6.08
CA GLY A 131 -7.28 9.59 6.69
C GLY A 131 -8.38 8.55 6.91
N ALA A 132 -8.13 7.25 6.70
CA ALA A 132 -9.05 6.16 7.05
C ALA A 132 -8.50 5.23 8.15
N LEU A 133 -7.31 5.48 8.67
CA LEU A 133 -6.69 4.63 9.70
C LEU A 133 -7.55 4.50 10.98
N ASP A 134 -8.30 5.53 11.34
CA ASP A 134 -9.25 5.51 12.46
C ASP A 134 -10.45 4.56 12.25
N LEU A 135 -10.69 4.13 11.03
CA LEU A 135 -11.78 3.22 10.67
C LEU A 135 -11.34 1.74 10.60
N VAL A 136 -10.08 1.44 10.89
CA VAL A 136 -9.52 0.08 10.78
C VAL A 136 -10.34 -0.94 11.58
N GLY A 137 -10.81 -0.59 12.77
CA GLY A 137 -11.67 -1.44 13.60
C GLY A 137 -13.07 -1.71 13.04
N ARG A 138 -13.45 -1.11 11.91
CA ARG A 138 -14.71 -1.37 11.20
C ARG A 138 -14.60 -2.51 10.19
N ALA A 139 -13.38 -2.92 9.86
CA ALA A 139 -13.16 -3.97 8.86
C ALA A 139 -13.59 -5.35 9.38
N THR A 140 -14.15 -6.17 8.49
CA THR A 140 -14.53 -7.56 8.77
C THR A 140 -13.68 -8.58 7.99
N GLY A 141 -12.87 -8.09 7.06
CA GLY A 141 -11.85 -8.86 6.32
C GLY A 141 -10.45 -8.54 6.78
N PRO A 142 -9.43 -9.21 6.21
CA PRO A 142 -8.04 -8.97 6.53
C PRO A 142 -7.59 -7.58 6.04
N VAL A 143 -6.84 -6.87 6.89
CA VAL A 143 -6.42 -5.48 6.61
C VAL A 143 -4.90 -5.37 6.64
N VAL A 144 -4.37 -4.53 5.74
CA VAL A 144 -3.03 -3.96 5.86
C VAL A 144 -3.14 -2.45 6.02
N VAL A 145 -2.52 -1.93 7.08
CA VAL A 145 -2.38 -0.49 7.34
C VAL A 145 -1.01 0.01 6.91
N THR A 146 -0.93 1.26 6.42
CA THR A 146 0.32 1.83 5.88
C THR A 146 0.75 3.12 6.58
N PRO A 147 0.87 3.15 7.92
CA PRO A 147 1.21 4.36 8.64
C PRO A 147 2.70 4.74 8.48
N HIS A 148 2.99 6.04 8.52
CA HIS A 148 4.29 6.54 8.98
C HIS A 148 4.27 6.71 10.52
N PHE A 149 5.39 7.08 11.16
CA PHE A 149 5.52 7.09 12.62
C PHE A 149 4.45 7.94 13.34
N ARG A 150 4.11 9.11 12.82
CA ARG A 150 3.07 9.98 13.40
C ARG A 150 1.66 9.42 13.21
N GLU A 151 1.40 8.74 12.10
CA GLU A 151 0.13 8.05 11.87
C GLU A 151 -0.01 6.85 12.78
N LEU A 152 1.08 6.07 12.95
CA LEU A 152 1.07 4.94 13.87
C LEU A 152 0.84 5.38 15.32
N SER A 153 1.48 6.47 15.76
CA SER A 153 1.25 7.07 17.08
C SER A 153 -0.25 7.36 17.32
N ARG A 154 -0.90 8.03 16.36
CA ARG A 154 -2.35 8.33 16.45
C ARG A 154 -3.24 7.09 16.41
N LEU A 155 -2.86 6.10 15.58
CA LEU A 155 -3.60 4.85 15.48
C LEU A 155 -3.55 4.05 16.79
N LEU A 156 -2.38 4.00 17.43
CA LEU A 156 -2.18 3.36 18.74
C LEU A 156 -2.90 4.10 19.87
N ASP A 157 -2.86 5.44 19.87
CA ASP A 157 -3.60 6.26 20.82
C ASP A 157 -5.10 5.97 20.77
N GLY A 158 -5.66 5.85 19.56
CA GLY A 158 -7.05 5.41 19.35
C GLY A 158 -7.37 4.02 19.89
N ALA A 159 -6.38 3.18 20.07
CA ALA A 159 -6.48 1.86 20.71
C ALA A 159 -6.11 1.85 22.21
N GLY A 160 -5.87 3.03 22.80
CA GLY A 160 -5.50 3.18 24.21
C GLY A 160 -4.03 2.86 24.52
N ILE A 161 -3.17 2.88 23.51
CA ILE A 161 -1.74 2.60 23.63
C ILE A 161 -0.94 3.88 23.38
N GLU A 162 -0.35 4.44 24.42
CA GLU A 162 0.46 5.64 24.34
C GLU A 162 1.83 5.32 23.71
N ALA A 163 2.15 6.02 22.61
CA ALA A 163 3.45 5.97 21.95
C ALA A 163 3.69 7.26 21.16
N SER A 164 4.76 7.98 21.43
CA SER A 164 5.11 9.14 20.61
C SER A 164 5.75 8.73 19.29
N ALA A 165 5.70 9.60 18.29
CA ALA A 165 6.36 9.34 17.01
C ALA A 165 7.89 9.14 17.15
N GLU A 166 8.51 9.83 18.12
CA GLU A 166 9.94 9.70 18.44
C GLU A 166 10.25 8.34 19.07
N GLN A 167 9.39 7.85 19.98
CA GLN A 167 9.54 6.50 20.56
C GLN A 167 9.39 5.42 19.47
N ILE A 168 8.41 5.59 18.58
CA ILE A 168 8.21 4.68 17.44
C ILE A 168 9.43 4.71 16.50
N ALA A 169 9.98 5.89 16.22
CA ALA A 169 11.16 6.01 15.38
C ALA A 169 12.43 5.39 16.00
N ALA A 170 12.55 5.43 17.33
CA ALA A 170 13.68 4.86 18.07
C ALA A 170 13.68 3.32 18.07
N ASP A 171 12.52 2.69 17.99
CA ASP A 171 12.36 1.22 17.90
C ASP A 171 11.24 0.86 16.91
N ALA A 172 11.43 1.23 15.64
CA ALA A 172 10.43 0.98 14.61
C ALA A 172 10.07 -0.50 14.40
N PRO A 173 11.02 -1.47 14.46
CA PRO A 173 10.70 -2.89 14.39
C PRO A 173 9.78 -3.35 15.53
N GLY A 174 10.14 -3.04 16.78
CA GLY A 174 9.35 -3.44 17.95
C GLY A 174 7.96 -2.83 17.95
N TRP A 175 7.84 -1.57 17.54
CA TRP A 175 6.52 -0.92 17.42
C TRP A 175 5.67 -1.46 16.28
N ALA A 176 6.26 -1.87 15.17
CA ALA A 176 5.55 -2.54 14.08
C ALA A 176 4.98 -3.88 14.54
N GLU A 177 5.77 -4.69 15.27
CA GLU A 177 5.31 -5.96 15.86
C GLU A 177 4.18 -5.74 16.87
N ARG A 178 4.38 -4.82 17.80
CA ARG A 178 3.37 -4.50 18.83
C ARG A 178 2.06 -4.03 18.19
N ALA A 179 2.13 -3.11 17.22
CA ALA A 179 0.95 -2.61 16.53
C ALA A 179 0.20 -3.71 15.77
N ALA A 180 0.92 -4.60 15.07
CA ALA A 180 0.30 -5.71 14.36
C ALA A 180 -0.43 -6.67 15.32
N GLN A 181 0.17 -6.95 16.48
CA GLN A 181 -0.42 -7.81 17.50
C GLN A 181 -1.64 -7.19 18.16
N GLU A 182 -1.53 -5.94 18.62
CA GLU A 182 -2.60 -5.25 19.37
C GLU A 182 -3.81 -4.91 18.49
N LEU A 183 -3.57 -4.55 17.23
CA LEU A 183 -4.62 -4.19 16.29
C LEU A 183 -5.18 -5.39 15.50
N GLY A 184 -4.51 -6.53 15.52
CA GLY A 184 -4.93 -7.72 14.77
C GLY A 184 -4.90 -7.52 13.24
N VAL A 185 -3.95 -6.72 12.72
CA VAL A 185 -3.83 -6.37 11.30
C VAL A 185 -2.41 -6.58 10.79
N CYS A 186 -2.23 -6.58 9.47
CA CYS A 186 -0.90 -6.40 8.88
C CYS A 186 -0.51 -4.92 8.95
N VAL A 187 0.71 -4.63 9.41
CA VAL A 187 1.28 -3.27 9.50
C VAL A 187 2.42 -3.13 8.52
N LEU A 188 2.35 -2.14 7.64
CA LEU A 188 3.46 -1.65 6.83
C LEU A 188 3.87 -0.29 7.39
N LEU A 189 4.86 -0.27 8.28
CA LEU A 189 5.37 0.94 8.92
C LEU A 189 6.40 1.60 8.01
N LYS A 190 6.00 2.75 7.42
CA LYS A 190 6.83 3.53 6.49
C LYS A 190 8.01 4.22 7.18
N GLY A 191 9.23 4.09 6.62
CA GLY A 191 10.45 4.74 7.08
C GLY A 191 11.58 4.58 6.07
N ALA A 192 12.80 4.99 6.41
CA ALA A 192 14.00 4.73 5.59
C ALA A 192 14.22 3.22 5.38
N THR A 193 13.94 2.42 6.40
CA THR A 193 13.60 1.01 6.29
C THR A 193 12.11 0.88 6.60
N THR A 194 11.36 0.24 5.72
CA THR A 194 9.96 -0.09 5.93
C THR A 194 9.88 -1.44 6.63
N TYR A 195 9.16 -1.49 7.74
CA TYR A 195 8.94 -2.72 8.51
C TYR A 195 7.52 -3.24 8.27
N VAL A 196 7.43 -4.50 7.85
CA VAL A 196 6.15 -5.16 7.57
C VAL A 196 5.95 -6.34 8.51
N VAL A 197 4.82 -6.34 9.23
CA VAL A 197 4.47 -7.40 10.18
C VAL A 197 3.02 -7.82 9.98
N GLY A 198 2.78 -9.13 9.89
CA GLY A 198 1.43 -9.71 9.82
C GLY A 198 1.47 -11.22 9.94
N GLY A 199 0.58 -11.83 10.73
CA GLY A 199 0.50 -13.28 10.91
C GLY A 199 1.80 -13.92 11.40
N GLY A 200 2.53 -13.24 12.27
CA GLY A 200 3.85 -13.69 12.75
C GLY A 200 5.01 -13.53 11.75
N THR A 201 4.74 -13.12 10.52
CA THR A 201 5.77 -12.81 9.50
C THR A 201 6.33 -11.41 9.75
N ARG A 202 7.66 -11.27 9.73
CA ARG A 202 8.41 -10.02 9.96
C ARG A 202 9.37 -9.78 8.81
N ILE A 203 9.17 -8.71 8.05
CA ILE A 203 9.96 -8.40 6.85
C ILE A 203 10.47 -6.97 6.92
N ALA A 204 11.77 -6.78 6.69
CA ALA A 204 12.41 -5.49 6.54
C ALA A 204 12.65 -5.19 5.05
N VAL A 205 12.27 -4.01 4.61
CA VAL A 205 12.36 -3.57 3.22
C VAL A 205 13.11 -2.25 3.16
N ARG A 206 14.21 -2.20 2.41
CA ARG A 206 14.88 -0.94 2.12
C ARG A 206 13.97 -0.07 1.23
N ALA A 207 13.75 1.18 1.62
CA ALA A 207 12.76 2.05 0.97
C ALA A 207 13.22 2.69 -0.36
N GLY A 208 14.42 2.38 -0.88
CA GLY A 208 14.97 2.99 -2.10
C GLY A 208 15.60 4.37 -1.85
N THR A 209 15.60 5.22 -2.87
CA THR A 209 16.21 6.54 -2.82
C THR A 209 15.56 7.46 -1.78
N PRO A 210 16.35 8.30 -1.05
CA PRO A 210 15.80 9.32 -0.16
C PRO A 210 14.90 10.36 -0.87
N TRP A 211 14.99 10.50 -2.18
CA TRP A 211 14.12 11.35 -2.98
C TRP A 211 12.64 10.93 -2.95
N LEU A 212 12.33 9.72 -2.47
CA LEU A 212 10.96 9.29 -2.18
C LEU A 212 10.29 10.07 -1.04
N ALA A 213 11.04 10.86 -0.27
CA ALA A 213 10.49 11.79 0.72
C ALA A 213 9.84 13.02 0.03
N THR A 214 8.93 12.79 -0.90
CA THR A 214 8.16 13.78 -1.65
C THR A 214 6.66 13.59 -1.46
N ALA A 215 5.88 14.67 -1.62
CA ALA A 215 4.43 14.61 -1.49
C ALA A 215 3.81 13.65 -2.52
N GLY A 216 2.87 12.81 -2.10
CA GLY A 216 2.19 11.85 -2.97
C GLY A 216 2.88 10.50 -3.12
N SER A 217 4.11 10.33 -2.62
CA SER A 217 4.83 9.05 -2.65
C SER A 217 4.08 7.94 -1.90
N GLY A 218 3.43 8.27 -0.77
CA GLY A 218 2.57 7.35 -0.02
C GLY A 218 1.33 6.93 -0.81
N ASP A 219 0.72 7.86 -1.57
CA ASP A 219 -0.43 7.55 -2.43
C ASP A 219 -0.05 6.55 -3.53
N VAL A 220 1.16 6.70 -4.11
CA VAL A 220 1.73 5.75 -5.08
C VAL A 220 1.91 4.37 -4.42
N LEU A 221 2.53 4.30 -3.24
CA LEU A 221 2.68 3.04 -2.49
C LEU A 221 1.34 2.38 -2.21
N GLY A 222 0.32 3.15 -1.79
CA GLY A 222 -1.04 2.65 -1.60
C GLY A 222 -1.61 2.02 -2.86
N GLY A 223 -1.41 2.65 -4.02
CA GLY A 223 -1.84 2.14 -5.31
C GLY A 223 -1.15 0.83 -5.71
N VAL A 224 0.18 0.76 -5.55
CA VAL A 224 0.98 -0.46 -5.79
C VAL A 224 0.48 -1.59 -4.91
N LEU A 225 0.35 -1.35 -3.62
CA LEU A 225 -0.12 -2.33 -2.64
C LEU A 225 -1.54 -2.79 -2.97
N GLY A 226 -2.46 -1.86 -3.25
CA GLY A 226 -3.83 -2.18 -3.63
C GLY A 226 -3.90 -3.10 -4.85
N SER A 227 -3.08 -2.83 -5.88
CA SER A 227 -2.97 -3.67 -7.07
C SER A 227 -2.54 -5.10 -6.73
N LEU A 228 -1.47 -5.26 -5.92
CA LEU A 228 -0.97 -6.57 -5.54
C LEU A 228 -1.95 -7.33 -4.63
N VAL A 229 -2.63 -6.64 -3.70
CA VAL A 229 -3.67 -7.25 -2.84
C VAL A 229 -4.86 -7.72 -3.68
N ALA A 230 -5.31 -6.93 -4.66
CA ALA A 230 -6.36 -7.36 -5.59
C ALA A 230 -5.94 -8.58 -6.41
N GLY A 231 -4.69 -8.63 -6.89
CA GLY A 231 -4.13 -9.79 -7.59
C GLY A 231 -3.97 -11.03 -6.71
N ALA A 232 -3.79 -10.85 -5.39
CA ALA A 232 -3.67 -11.92 -4.42
C ALA A 232 -5.02 -12.36 -3.81
N SER A 233 -6.12 -11.71 -4.15
CA SER A 233 -7.44 -11.86 -3.51
C SER A 233 -7.97 -13.30 -3.48
N ALA A 234 -7.63 -14.13 -4.44
CA ALA A 234 -8.00 -15.54 -4.44
C ALA A 234 -7.18 -16.39 -3.45
N ARG A 235 -5.94 -15.97 -3.13
CA ARG A 235 -5.05 -16.70 -2.22
C ARG A 235 -5.26 -16.36 -0.74
N ILE A 236 -5.72 -15.14 -0.47
CA ILE A 236 -5.83 -14.62 0.90
C ILE A 236 -6.87 -15.39 1.71
N PRO A 237 -8.12 -15.63 1.25
CA PRO A 237 -9.13 -16.36 2.02
C PRO A 237 -8.79 -17.83 2.27
N ASP A 238 -8.06 -18.44 1.33
CA ASP A 238 -7.70 -19.87 1.40
C ASP A 238 -6.43 -20.13 2.21
N ALA A 239 -5.73 -19.09 2.64
CA ALA A 239 -4.51 -19.19 3.41
C ALA A 239 -4.80 -19.60 4.87
N ALA A 240 -3.91 -20.40 5.46
CA ALA A 240 -3.95 -20.71 6.89
C ALA A 240 -3.83 -19.44 7.75
N ASP A 241 -3.10 -18.44 7.27
CA ASP A 241 -2.97 -17.14 7.87
C ASP A 241 -3.04 -16.04 6.79
N PRO A 242 -4.20 -15.39 6.62
CA PRO A 242 -4.39 -14.30 5.67
C PRO A 242 -3.47 -13.09 5.90
N LEU A 243 -3.11 -12.79 7.16
CA LEU A 243 -2.24 -11.65 7.48
C LEU A 243 -0.79 -11.92 7.08
N ALA A 244 -0.31 -13.18 7.13
CA ALA A 244 1.00 -13.53 6.62
C ALA A 244 1.09 -13.34 5.10
N VAL A 245 0.03 -13.70 4.35
CA VAL A 245 -0.03 -13.43 2.91
C VAL A 245 -0.04 -11.93 2.63
N LEU A 246 -0.78 -11.14 3.41
CA LEU A 246 -0.76 -9.69 3.29
C LEU A 246 0.62 -9.09 3.61
N ALA A 247 1.37 -9.66 4.56
CA ALA A 247 2.72 -9.22 4.87
C ALA A 247 3.69 -9.43 3.70
N ASP A 248 3.66 -10.60 3.05
CA ASP A 248 4.47 -10.86 1.85
C ASP A 248 4.12 -9.91 0.70
N VAL A 249 2.82 -9.66 0.48
CA VAL A 249 2.33 -8.73 -0.55
C VAL A 249 2.71 -7.28 -0.24
N ALA A 250 2.60 -6.87 1.02
CA ALA A 250 2.93 -5.52 1.47
C ALA A 250 4.45 -5.25 1.37
N ALA A 251 5.28 -6.22 1.73
CA ALA A 251 6.72 -6.13 1.56
C ALA A 251 7.13 -6.04 0.08
N ALA A 252 6.48 -6.81 -0.79
CA ALA A 252 6.70 -6.73 -2.24
C ALA A 252 6.28 -5.35 -2.80
N ALA A 253 5.16 -4.78 -2.33
CA ALA A 253 4.74 -3.44 -2.73
C ALA A 253 5.75 -2.37 -2.31
N ALA A 254 6.26 -2.44 -1.07
CA ALA A 254 7.29 -1.52 -0.58
C ALA A 254 8.59 -1.65 -1.39
N TRP A 255 9.01 -2.86 -1.72
CA TRP A 255 10.19 -3.10 -2.56
C TRP A 255 10.02 -2.52 -3.97
N LEU A 256 8.89 -2.79 -4.64
CA LEU A 256 8.59 -2.26 -5.97
C LEU A 256 8.55 -0.73 -5.97
N HIS A 257 7.94 -0.13 -4.95
CA HIS A 257 7.87 1.31 -4.79
C HIS A 257 9.28 1.92 -4.62
N GLY A 258 10.12 1.32 -3.77
CA GLY A 258 11.51 1.73 -3.60
C GLY A 258 12.30 1.61 -4.89
N ARG A 259 12.18 0.46 -5.60
CA ARG A 259 12.85 0.22 -6.86
C ARG A 259 12.41 1.18 -7.96
N ALA A 260 11.10 1.46 -8.05
CA ALA A 260 10.57 2.47 -8.98
C ALA A 260 11.13 3.87 -8.69
N GLY A 261 11.27 4.22 -7.41
CA GLY A 261 11.93 5.46 -6.99
C GLY A 261 13.38 5.53 -7.44
N ASP A 262 14.15 4.47 -7.26
CA ASP A 262 15.55 4.40 -7.72
C ASP A 262 15.66 4.55 -9.24
N ILE A 263 14.77 3.87 -9.98
CA ILE A 263 14.70 3.94 -11.44
C ILE A 263 14.37 5.35 -11.91
N ALA A 264 13.35 5.97 -11.31
CA ALA A 264 12.91 7.31 -11.66
C ALA A 264 13.97 8.36 -11.33
N SER A 265 14.62 8.22 -10.18
CA SER A 265 15.60 9.18 -9.69
C SER A 265 16.87 9.21 -10.54
N GLY A 266 17.43 8.03 -10.87
CA GLY A 266 18.74 7.99 -11.51
C GLY A 266 19.82 8.80 -10.76
N GLY A 267 19.57 9.11 -9.47
CA GLY A 267 20.43 9.92 -8.59
C GLY A 267 19.96 11.38 -8.42
N GLY A 268 18.91 11.82 -9.14
CA GLY A 268 18.35 13.18 -9.08
C GLY A 268 16.97 13.25 -8.39
N PRO A 269 16.37 14.46 -8.31
CA PRO A 269 15.05 14.66 -7.72
C PRO A 269 13.95 14.03 -8.58
N ILE A 270 12.88 13.61 -7.89
CA ILE A 270 11.70 12.97 -8.51
C ILE A 270 10.41 13.56 -7.94
N THR A 271 9.34 13.41 -8.69
CA THR A 271 7.96 13.59 -8.23
C THR A 271 7.29 12.23 -8.01
N ALA A 272 6.18 12.21 -7.27
CA ALA A 272 5.43 10.97 -7.06
C ALA A 272 4.93 10.36 -8.39
N LEU A 273 4.61 11.18 -9.38
CA LEU A 273 4.16 10.70 -10.68
C LEU A 273 5.28 9.96 -11.44
N ASP A 274 6.53 10.44 -11.34
CA ASP A 274 7.69 9.76 -11.95
C ASP A 274 7.85 8.35 -11.37
N VAL A 275 7.62 8.18 -10.05
CA VAL A 275 7.64 6.86 -9.39
C VAL A 275 6.56 5.96 -9.95
N ALA A 276 5.32 6.46 -10.07
CA ALA A 276 4.22 5.68 -10.65
C ALA A 276 4.52 5.29 -12.10
N GLU A 277 5.12 6.19 -12.88
CA GLU A 277 5.49 5.94 -14.29
C GLU A 277 6.62 4.93 -14.44
N ALA A 278 7.54 4.83 -13.47
CA ALA A 278 8.61 3.85 -13.45
C ALA A 278 8.16 2.44 -13.04
N MET A 279 6.94 2.29 -12.49
CA MET A 279 6.45 1.02 -11.95
C MET A 279 6.51 -0.16 -12.93
N PRO A 280 6.13 -0.05 -14.23
CA PRO A 280 6.23 -1.19 -15.15
C PRO A 280 7.65 -1.71 -15.31
N ARG A 281 8.65 -0.83 -15.20
CA ARG A 281 10.06 -1.24 -15.25
C ARG A 281 10.47 -1.94 -13.95
N ALA A 282 10.07 -1.43 -12.79
CA ALA A 282 10.35 -2.06 -11.51
C ALA A 282 9.73 -3.48 -11.42
N VAL A 283 8.49 -3.64 -11.89
CA VAL A 283 7.82 -4.95 -11.99
C VAL A 283 8.59 -5.89 -12.89
N ARG A 284 9.00 -5.46 -14.09
CA ARG A 284 9.78 -6.28 -15.02
C ARG A 284 11.10 -6.73 -14.40
N GLU A 285 11.85 -5.83 -13.76
CA GLU A 285 13.11 -6.18 -13.11
C GLU A 285 12.93 -7.21 -11.97
N ALA A 286 11.81 -7.12 -11.21
CA ALA A 286 11.47 -8.12 -10.21
C ALA A 286 11.17 -9.50 -10.84
N LEU A 287 10.54 -9.53 -12.02
CA LEU A 287 10.17 -10.77 -12.72
C LEU A 287 11.37 -11.44 -13.41
N GLU A 288 12.31 -10.67 -13.92
CA GLU A 288 13.51 -11.16 -14.59
C GLU A 288 14.52 -11.76 -13.59
N GLY A 289 14.40 -11.41 -12.29
CA GLY A 289 15.40 -11.71 -11.27
C GLY A 289 16.63 -10.84 -11.45
N SER A 290 17.41 -10.61 -10.39
CA SER A 290 18.66 -9.85 -10.48
C SER A 290 19.73 -10.67 -11.20
N GLY A 291 19.63 -10.71 -12.51
CA GLY A 291 20.68 -11.17 -13.41
C GLY A 291 21.46 -9.94 -13.87
N ALA A 292 22.31 -9.39 -12.99
CA ALA A 292 23.52 -8.66 -13.33
C ALA A 292 24.22 -8.27 -12.03
#